data_b07b760139c58e944fd3e3081cf766c0
#
_entry.id   b07b760139c58e944fd3e3081cf766c0
#
_cell.length_a   1.000
_cell.length_b   1.000
_cell.length_c   1.000
_cell.angle_alpha   90.00
_cell.angle_beta   90.00
_cell.angle_gamma   90.00
#
_symmetry.space_group_name_H-M   'P 1'
#
loop_
_entity.id
_entity.type
_entity.pdbx_description
1 polymer ?
#
loop_
_entity_poly.entity_id
_entity_poly.type
_entity_poly.pdbx_seq_one_letter_code
_entity_poly.pdbx_strand_id
1 'polypeptide(L)'
;CSSNNGNNGNDQISLAVVVGAHSNAPNISVENETIKNAIYNSCYTYGHVAFLTIDGNPQVSYQTSIPKPETGMAETKKKSIASDCTSQLFGVLSNLQPEMPEVDTLAAIRLAAMTLNSVSDNSDKQLIIMDSGLSTTGYLNFTTGLLSMEPEYVVESLKNSNAIPELSGVDVTWMYIGQTASPQPELSETQKVRLYEIWQ
;
A
#
# COMPACT_ATOMS: atom_id res chain seq x y z
N CYS A 1 13.28 32.21 26.29
CA CYS A 1 13.06 32.51 24.85
C CYS A 1 13.10 31.20 24.09
N SER A 2 11.92 30.59 23.89
CA SER A 2 11.80 29.37 23.08
C SER A 2 11.60 29.82 21.64
N SER A 3 12.61 29.61 20.82
CA SER A 3 12.50 29.76 19.37
C SER A 3 11.72 28.56 18.82
N ASN A 4 10.43 28.76 18.55
CA ASN A 4 9.67 27.91 17.66
C ASN A 4 10.25 28.09 16.24
N ASN A 5 11.14 27.23 15.86
CA ASN A 5 11.46 27.01 14.45
C ASN A 5 10.26 26.23 13.85
N GLY A 6 9.28 26.97 13.38
CA GLY A 6 8.27 26.44 12.48
C GLY A 6 8.94 26.06 11.17
N ASN A 7 9.28 24.81 11.04
CA ASN A 7 9.71 24.21 9.78
C ASN A 7 8.47 24.09 8.88
N ASN A 8 8.09 25.17 8.17
CA ASN A 8 7.10 25.20 7.10
C ASN A 8 7.75 24.66 5.79
N GLY A 9 8.47 23.57 5.86
CA GLY A 9 8.78 22.77 4.69
C GLY A 9 7.59 21.84 4.47
N ASN A 10 6.89 21.96 3.34
CA ASN A 10 6.00 20.88 2.91
C ASN A 10 6.87 19.63 2.75
N ASP A 11 6.83 18.74 3.75
CA ASP A 11 7.53 17.47 3.66
C ASP A 11 6.95 16.71 2.47
N GLN A 12 7.82 16.13 1.65
CA GLN A 12 7.39 15.35 0.49
C GLN A 12 6.63 14.13 0.98
N ILE A 13 5.56 13.78 0.31
CA ILE A 13 4.80 12.57 0.62
C ILE A 13 5.13 11.51 -0.41
N SER A 14 5.79 10.44 0.03
CA SER A 14 6.05 9.25 -0.78
C SER A 14 4.96 8.21 -0.54
N LEU A 15 4.26 7.82 -1.60
CA LEU A 15 3.11 6.93 -1.57
C LEU A 15 3.41 5.63 -2.31
N ALA A 16 3.14 4.49 -1.68
CA ALA A 16 2.99 3.21 -2.35
C ALA A 16 1.54 2.72 -2.24
N VAL A 17 0.96 2.26 -3.34
CA VAL A 17 -0.36 1.62 -3.38
C VAL A 17 -0.18 0.20 -3.89
N VAL A 18 -0.60 -0.77 -3.10
CA VAL A 18 -0.50 -2.21 -3.38
C VAL A 18 -1.90 -2.73 -3.64
N VAL A 19 -2.15 -3.27 -4.83
CA VAL A 19 -3.49 -3.67 -5.30
C VAL A 19 -3.56 -5.16 -5.56
N GLY A 20 -4.50 -5.84 -4.86
CA GLY A 20 -4.86 -7.23 -5.05
C GLY A 20 -6.17 -7.38 -5.81
N ALA A 21 -6.14 -7.28 -7.14
CA ALA A 21 -7.34 -7.41 -7.99
C ALA A 21 -7.51 -8.85 -8.50
N HIS A 22 -7.76 -9.79 -7.58
CA HIS A 22 -7.96 -11.20 -7.92
C HIS A 22 -9.43 -11.54 -8.20
N SER A 23 -9.66 -12.58 -9.00
CA SER A 23 -11.00 -13.07 -9.32
C SER A 23 -11.81 -13.50 -8.09
N ASN A 24 -11.15 -13.87 -7.00
CA ASN A 24 -11.73 -14.29 -5.71
C ASN A 24 -11.69 -13.18 -4.65
N ALA A 25 -11.17 -12.01 -4.99
CA ALA A 25 -11.24 -10.83 -4.14
C ALA A 25 -12.60 -10.14 -4.28
N PRO A 26 -13.10 -9.46 -3.25
CA PRO A 26 -14.22 -8.55 -3.44
C PRO A 26 -13.86 -7.56 -4.56
N ASN A 27 -14.87 -6.99 -5.23
CA ASN A 27 -14.63 -5.95 -6.22
C ASN A 27 -13.86 -4.80 -5.58
N ILE A 28 -12.54 -4.87 -5.70
CA ILE A 28 -11.63 -3.84 -5.22
C ILE A 28 -11.78 -2.65 -6.15
N SER A 29 -12.48 -1.63 -5.68
CA SER A 29 -12.60 -0.38 -6.41
C SER A 29 -11.48 0.55 -6.02
N VAL A 30 -10.64 0.90 -6.97
CA VAL A 30 -9.65 1.99 -6.81
C VAL A 30 -10.33 3.36 -6.82
N GLU A 31 -11.60 3.46 -7.23
CA GLU A 31 -12.41 4.68 -7.16
C GLU A 31 -12.81 5.00 -5.72
N ASN A 32 -11.86 5.47 -4.94
CA ASN A 32 -12.00 5.80 -3.54
C ASN A 32 -11.34 7.15 -3.26
N GLU A 33 -12.05 8.02 -2.54
CA GLU A 33 -11.54 9.35 -2.19
C GLU A 33 -10.25 9.31 -1.36
N THR A 34 -10.08 8.30 -0.51
CA THR A 34 -8.84 8.13 0.26
C THR A 34 -7.63 7.97 -0.67
N ILE A 35 -7.76 7.15 -1.71
CA ILE A 35 -6.69 6.91 -2.69
C ILE A 35 -6.45 8.16 -3.53
N LYS A 36 -7.51 8.78 -4.04
CA LYS A 36 -7.39 10.03 -4.82
C LYS A 36 -6.70 11.12 -4.02
N ASN A 37 -7.08 11.29 -2.75
CA ASN A 37 -6.47 12.28 -1.86
C ASN A 37 -4.99 11.94 -1.57
N ALA A 38 -4.64 10.68 -1.35
CA ALA A 38 -3.26 10.27 -1.13
C ALA A 38 -2.39 10.56 -2.37
N ILE A 39 -2.86 10.22 -3.57
CA ILE A 39 -2.17 10.53 -4.83
C ILE A 39 -2.05 12.06 -5.00
N TYR A 40 -3.14 12.81 -4.75
CA TYR A 40 -3.13 14.26 -4.85
C TYR A 40 -2.09 14.87 -3.91
N ASN A 41 -2.03 14.44 -2.66
CA ASN A 41 -1.07 14.95 -1.69
C ASN A 41 0.37 14.69 -2.12
N SER A 42 0.67 13.50 -2.66
CA SER A 42 1.99 13.20 -3.21
C SER A 42 2.33 14.06 -4.42
N CYS A 43 1.37 14.29 -5.34
CA CYS A 43 1.56 15.20 -6.47
C CYS A 43 1.78 16.65 -6.00
N TYR A 44 1.00 17.11 -5.03
CA TYR A 44 1.05 18.47 -4.52
C TYR A 44 2.34 18.76 -3.75
N THR A 45 2.91 17.77 -3.07
CA THR A 45 4.17 17.88 -2.32
C THR A 45 5.40 17.48 -3.12
N TYR A 46 5.23 17.13 -4.40
CA TYR A 46 6.31 16.69 -5.30
C TYR A 46 7.04 15.44 -4.78
N GLY A 47 6.28 14.50 -4.24
CA GLY A 47 6.78 13.27 -3.68
C GLY A 47 7.05 12.17 -4.71
N HIS A 48 7.11 10.95 -4.22
CA HIS A 48 7.24 9.75 -5.04
C HIS A 48 5.96 8.93 -4.98
N VAL A 49 5.55 8.33 -6.10
CA VAL A 49 4.39 7.47 -6.19
C VAL A 49 4.79 6.15 -6.84
N ALA A 50 4.44 5.04 -6.19
CA ALA A 50 4.65 3.70 -6.70
C ALA A 50 3.34 2.89 -6.62
N PHE A 51 3.05 2.14 -7.66
CA PHE A 51 1.93 1.21 -7.73
C PHE A 51 2.45 -0.20 -7.91
N LEU A 52 1.97 -1.12 -7.10
CA LEU A 52 2.36 -2.52 -7.08
C LEU A 52 1.12 -3.40 -7.25
N THR A 53 1.25 -4.48 -7.99
CA THR A 53 0.24 -5.55 -8.05
C THR A 53 0.61 -6.67 -7.10
N ILE A 54 -0.41 -7.21 -6.41
CA ILE A 54 -0.26 -8.41 -5.58
C ILE A 54 -0.60 -9.61 -6.46
N ASP A 55 0.39 -10.45 -6.72
CA ASP A 55 0.24 -11.77 -7.33
C ASP A 55 1.27 -12.73 -6.74
N GLY A 56 1.50 -13.90 -7.35
CA GLY A 56 2.47 -14.87 -6.86
C GLY A 56 3.93 -14.44 -7.00
N ASN A 57 4.19 -13.39 -7.77
CA ASN A 57 5.49 -12.74 -7.93
C ASN A 57 5.29 -11.21 -7.97
N PRO A 58 5.04 -10.57 -6.82
CA PRO A 58 4.74 -9.14 -6.76
C PRO A 58 5.84 -8.29 -7.38
N GLN A 59 5.44 -7.25 -8.09
CA GLN A 59 6.36 -6.33 -8.75
C GLN A 59 5.87 -4.89 -8.66
N VAL A 60 6.82 -3.95 -8.79
CA VAL A 60 6.51 -2.54 -8.98
C VAL A 60 6.02 -2.37 -10.42
N SER A 61 4.72 -2.19 -10.59
CA SER A 61 4.08 -2.06 -11.90
C SER A 61 4.29 -0.67 -12.51
N TYR A 62 4.39 0.34 -11.65
CA TYR A 62 4.64 1.72 -12.04
C TYR A 62 5.26 2.49 -10.89
N GLN A 63 6.20 3.37 -11.17
CA GLN A 63 6.70 4.35 -10.20
C GLN A 63 7.19 5.63 -10.87
N THR A 64 7.05 6.74 -10.17
CA THR A 64 7.53 8.04 -10.63
C THR A 64 7.83 8.98 -9.47
N SER A 65 8.81 9.85 -9.65
CA SER A 65 9.03 11.01 -8.77
C SER A 65 8.42 12.24 -9.43
N ILE A 66 7.63 12.99 -8.69
CA ILE A 66 6.95 14.18 -9.19
C ILE A 66 7.95 15.33 -9.26
N PRO A 67 8.19 15.93 -10.45
CA PRO A 67 9.16 17.00 -10.59
C PRO A 67 8.77 18.24 -9.78
N LYS A 68 9.74 18.81 -9.05
CA LYS A 68 9.54 20.11 -8.41
C LYS A 68 9.51 21.20 -9.48
N PRO A 69 8.55 22.14 -9.44
CA PRO A 69 8.52 23.26 -10.34
C PRO A 69 9.60 24.29 -9.99
N GLU A 70 9.80 25.23 -10.91
CA GLU A 70 10.62 26.41 -10.63
C GLU A 70 10.03 27.22 -9.45
N THR A 71 10.89 27.92 -8.74
CA THR A 71 10.49 28.75 -7.61
C THR A 71 9.56 29.89 -8.07
N GLY A 72 8.57 30.22 -7.25
CA GLY A 72 7.66 31.36 -7.51
C GLY A 72 6.36 30.98 -8.23
N MET A 73 6.02 29.69 -8.33
CA MET A 73 4.75 29.26 -8.92
C MET A 73 3.56 29.70 -8.04
N ALA A 74 2.53 30.30 -8.67
CA ALA A 74 1.30 30.66 -8.00
C ALA A 74 0.57 29.42 -7.47
N GLU A 75 -0.02 29.51 -6.29
CA GLU A 75 -0.70 28.43 -5.60
C GLU A 75 -1.84 27.78 -6.43
N THR A 76 -2.59 28.60 -7.17
CA THR A 76 -3.64 28.12 -8.08
C THR A 76 -3.09 27.23 -9.19
N LYS A 77 -1.93 27.59 -9.76
CA LYS A 77 -1.25 26.77 -10.77
C LYS A 77 -0.69 25.49 -10.19
N LYS A 78 -0.15 25.54 -8.96
CA LYS A 78 0.32 24.35 -8.24
C LYS A 78 -0.82 23.35 -8.03
N LYS A 79 -1.98 23.79 -7.58
CA LYS A 79 -3.18 22.94 -7.41
C LYS A 79 -3.67 22.34 -8.72
N SER A 80 -3.66 23.10 -9.81
CA SER A 80 -4.04 22.61 -11.13
C SER A 80 -3.11 21.49 -11.59
N ILE A 81 -1.79 21.69 -11.49
CA ILE A 81 -0.79 20.67 -11.86
C ILE A 81 -0.95 19.42 -11.01
N ALA A 82 -1.16 19.56 -9.70
CA ALA A 82 -1.38 18.41 -8.81
C ALA A 82 -2.66 17.64 -9.19
N SER A 83 -3.72 18.34 -9.58
CA SER A 83 -4.98 17.74 -10.06
C SER A 83 -4.78 16.95 -11.36
N ASP A 84 -4.07 17.53 -12.33
CA ASP A 84 -3.77 16.89 -13.61
C ASP A 84 -2.88 15.65 -13.40
N CYS A 85 -1.85 15.78 -12.58
CA CYS A 85 -0.97 14.67 -12.16
C CYS A 85 -1.79 13.54 -11.51
N THR A 86 -2.68 13.89 -10.58
CA THR A 86 -3.57 12.93 -9.90
C THR A 86 -4.42 12.16 -10.90
N SER A 87 -5.02 12.85 -11.86
CA SER A 87 -5.86 12.23 -12.89
C SER A 87 -5.07 11.24 -13.75
N GLN A 88 -3.85 11.60 -14.12
CA GLN A 88 -2.95 10.72 -14.89
C GLN A 88 -2.56 9.48 -14.09
N LEU A 89 -2.09 9.65 -12.85
CA LEU A 89 -1.67 8.55 -11.98
C LEU A 89 -2.85 7.63 -11.62
N PHE A 90 -4.01 8.21 -11.37
CA PHE A 90 -5.22 7.45 -11.12
C PHE A 90 -5.63 6.60 -12.34
N GLY A 91 -5.46 7.13 -13.55
CA GLY A 91 -5.65 6.38 -14.79
C GLY A 91 -4.70 5.18 -14.91
N VAL A 92 -3.44 5.33 -14.49
CA VAL A 92 -2.48 4.22 -14.44
C VAL A 92 -2.93 3.17 -13.43
N LEU A 93 -3.26 3.60 -12.20
CA LEU A 93 -3.70 2.70 -11.13
C LEU A 93 -4.94 1.89 -11.51
N SER A 94 -5.92 2.53 -12.16
CA SER A 94 -7.18 1.90 -12.57
C SER A 94 -7.01 0.83 -13.66
N ASN A 95 -5.88 0.83 -14.37
CA ASN A 95 -5.58 -0.14 -15.42
C ASN A 95 -4.64 -1.27 -14.96
N LEU A 96 -4.23 -1.28 -13.68
CA LEU A 96 -3.39 -2.36 -13.17
C LEU A 96 -4.17 -3.68 -13.10
N GLN A 97 -3.51 -4.74 -13.54
CA GLN A 97 -4.04 -6.10 -13.49
C GLN A 97 -2.95 -7.05 -12.96
N PRO A 98 -3.28 -8.00 -12.07
CA PRO A 98 -2.35 -9.06 -11.70
C PRO A 98 -2.08 -9.97 -12.90
N GLU A 99 -0.85 -10.47 -13.00
CA GLU A 99 -0.44 -11.37 -14.08
C GLU A 99 -0.66 -12.85 -13.72
N MET A 100 -0.67 -13.16 -12.42
CA MET A 100 -0.75 -14.53 -11.89
C MET A 100 -1.96 -14.69 -10.96
N PRO A 101 -2.55 -15.88 -10.88
CA PRO A 101 -3.71 -16.14 -10.01
C PRO A 101 -3.34 -16.28 -8.53
N GLU A 102 -2.07 -16.60 -8.21
CA GLU A 102 -1.56 -16.71 -6.85
C GLU A 102 -1.44 -15.34 -6.21
N VAL A 103 -1.50 -15.32 -4.87
CA VAL A 103 -1.45 -14.11 -4.07
C VAL A 103 -0.37 -14.23 -2.99
N ASP A 104 0.64 -13.37 -3.04
CA ASP A 104 1.63 -13.20 -1.97
C ASP A 104 1.61 -11.76 -1.45
N THR A 105 0.66 -11.49 -0.58
CA THR A 105 0.46 -10.15 0.01
C THR A 105 1.67 -9.71 0.84
N LEU A 106 2.30 -10.63 1.59
CA LEU A 106 3.47 -10.30 2.40
C LEU A 106 4.66 -9.90 1.54
N ALA A 107 4.92 -10.62 0.45
CA ALA A 107 5.99 -10.25 -0.48
C ALA A 107 5.72 -8.88 -1.13
N ALA A 108 4.47 -8.58 -1.48
CA ALA A 108 4.09 -7.28 -2.04
C ALA A 108 4.30 -6.13 -1.03
N ILE A 109 3.93 -6.33 0.23
CA ILE A 109 4.16 -5.35 1.31
C ILE A 109 5.66 -5.14 1.55
N ARG A 110 6.46 -6.21 1.56
CA ARG A 110 7.92 -6.11 1.68
C ARG A 110 8.53 -5.31 0.52
N LEU A 111 8.09 -5.56 -0.70
CA LEU A 111 8.55 -4.82 -1.88
C LEU A 111 8.14 -3.34 -1.80
N ALA A 112 6.92 -3.05 -1.36
CA ALA A 112 6.45 -1.68 -1.15
C ALA A 112 7.27 -0.96 -0.07
N ALA A 113 7.56 -1.62 1.06
CA ALA A 113 8.42 -1.10 2.10
C ALA A 113 9.83 -0.79 1.59
N MET A 114 10.44 -1.70 0.83
CA MET A 114 11.74 -1.47 0.18
C MET A 114 11.71 -0.28 -0.78
N THR A 115 10.65 -0.17 -1.58
CA THR A 115 10.46 0.94 -2.52
C THR A 115 10.37 2.28 -1.78
N LEU A 116 9.54 2.37 -0.73
CA LEU A 116 9.42 3.57 0.10
C LEU A 116 10.72 3.90 0.84
N ASN A 117 11.46 2.91 1.31
CA ASN A 117 12.72 3.12 2.01
C ASN A 117 13.89 3.47 1.08
N SER A 118 13.73 3.26 -0.24
CA SER A 118 14.73 3.67 -1.25
C SER A 118 14.62 5.14 -1.67
N VAL A 119 13.49 5.80 -1.35
CA VAL A 119 13.30 7.24 -1.61
C VAL A 119 13.86 8.08 -0.46
N SER A 120 13.81 9.41 -0.60
CA SER A 120 14.38 10.35 0.37
C SER A 120 13.95 10.07 1.82
N ASP A 121 14.91 10.05 2.75
CA ASP A 121 14.66 9.89 4.19
C ASP A 121 13.83 11.03 4.80
N ASN A 122 13.73 12.17 4.11
CA ASN A 122 12.97 13.35 4.54
C ASN A 122 11.53 13.38 3.99
N SER A 123 10.99 12.26 3.52
CA SER A 123 9.60 12.19 3.06
C SER A 123 8.72 11.47 4.08
N ASP A 124 7.49 11.97 4.23
CA ASP A 124 6.42 11.21 4.90
C ASP A 124 6.07 10.02 4.01
N LYS A 125 6.14 8.82 4.56
CA LYS A 125 5.92 7.58 3.82
C LYS A 125 4.54 7.04 4.10
N GLN A 126 3.78 6.77 3.05
CA GLN A 126 2.43 6.23 3.13
C GLN A 126 2.32 4.96 2.30
N LEU A 127 1.71 3.93 2.87
CA LEU A 127 1.40 2.67 2.21
C LEU A 127 -0.10 2.41 2.27
N ILE A 128 -0.74 2.30 1.12
CA ILE A 128 -2.14 1.87 1.03
C ILE A 128 -2.17 0.45 0.47
N ILE A 129 -2.79 -0.47 1.21
CA ILE A 129 -2.96 -1.86 0.83
C ILE A 129 -4.44 -2.09 0.52
N MET A 130 -4.72 -2.57 -0.69
CA MET A 130 -6.05 -2.88 -1.18
C MET A 130 -6.14 -4.36 -1.47
N ASP A 131 -6.34 -5.16 -0.42
CA ASP A 131 -6.36 -6.61 -0.50
C ASP A 131 -7.13 -7.24 0.66
N SER A 132 -7.59 -8.48 0.47
CA SER A 132 -8.24 -9.27 1.53
C SER A 132 -7.27 -9.71 2.63
N GLY A 133 -5.97 -9.73 2.38
CA GLY A 133 -4.96 -10.26 3.27
C GLY A 133 -4.89 -11.79 3.31
N LEU A 134 -5.60 -12.48 2.42
CA LEU A 134 -5.66 -13.94 2.35
C LEU A 134 -4.73 -14.47 1.26
N SER A 135 -3.42 -14.41 1.53
CA SER A 135 -2.41 -14.95 0.60
C SER A 135 -2.59 -16.44 0.35
N THR A 136 -2.32 -16.87 -0.88
CA THR A 136 -2.42 -18.27 -1.32
C THR A 136 -1.05 -18.91 -1.54
N THR A 137 0.02 -18.14 -1.40
CA THR A 137 1.40 -18.59 -1.53
C THR A 137 2.33 -17.79 -0.60
N GLY A 138 3.61 -18.09 -0.61
CA GLY A 138 4.61 -17.42 0.23
C GLY A 138 4.59 -17.86 1.69
N TYR A 139 5.18 -17.03 2.55
CA TYR A 139 5.29 -17.33 3.99
C TYR A 139 3.93 -17.33 4.70
N LEU A 140 2.99 -16.49 4.28
CA LEU A 140 1.63 -16.43 4.82
C LEU A 140 0.63 -17.09 3.86
N ASN A 141 0.74 -18.40 3.68
CA ASN A 141 -0.20 -19.16 2.86
C ASN A 141 -1.42 -19.60 3.69
N PHE A 142 -2.52 -18.88 3.60
CA PHE A 142 -3.75 -19.16 4.35
C PHE A 142 -4.50 -20.39 3.85
N THR A 143 -4.16 -20.95 2.70
CA THR A 143 -4.73 -22.22 2.22
C THR A 143 -4.26 -23.42 3.04
N THR A 144 -3.20 -23.27 3.83
CA THR A 144 -2.61 -24.33 4.69
C THR A 144 -3.22 -24.37 6.10
N GLY A 145 -4.26 -23.61 6.36
CA GLY A 145 -4.96 -23.61 7.65
C GLY A 145 -4.36 -22.68 8.72
N LEU A 146 -3.60 -21.64 8.33
CA LEU A 146 -3.02 -20.69 9.26
C LEU A 146 -4.04 -20.04 10.20
N LEU A 147 -5.28 -19.79 9.73
CA LEU A 147 -6.36 -19.23 10.55
C LEU A 147 -6.86 -20.19 11.66
N SER A 148 -6.39 -21.43 11.70
CA SER A 148 -6.65 -22.38 12.79
C SER A 148 -5.54 -22.38 13.82
N MET A 149 -4.40 -21.72 13.56
CA MET A 149 -3.28 -21.57 14.47
C MET A 149 -3.44 -20.33 15.34
N GLU A 150 -2.76 -20.33 16.50
CA GLU A 150 -2.67 -19.12 17.31
C GLU A 150 -1.78 -18.07 16.58
N PRO A 151 -2.21 -16.81 16.46
CA PRO A 151 -1.49 -15.79 15.71
C PRO A 151 -0.04 -15.59 16.12
N GLU A 152 0.27 -15.72 17.41
CA GLU A 152 1.62 -15.57 17.96
C GLU A 152 2.62 -16.57 17.34
N TYR A 153 2.22 -17.80 17.11
CA TYR A 153 3.08 -18.81 16.48
C TYR A 153 3.37 -18.48 15.02
N VAL A 154 2.36 -17.95 14.31
CA VAL A 154 2.53 -17.52 12.91
C VAL A 154 3.50 -16.34 12.83
N VAL A 155 3.31 -15.33 13.67
CA VAL A 155 4.18 -14.15 13.72
C VAL A 155 5.60 -14.49 14.14
N GLU A 156 5.77 -15.40 15.12
CA GLU A 156 7.10 -15.87 15.52
C GLU A 156 7.83 -16.61 14.39
N SER A 157 7.11 -17.42 13.61
CA SER A 157 7.66 -18.07 12.42
C SER A 157 8.14 -17.06 11.38
N LEU A 158 7.38 -15.97 11.15
CA LEU A 158 7.79 -14.89 10.25
C LEU A 158 9.05 -14.18 10.74
N LYS A 159 9.13 -13.89 12.04
CA LYS A 159 10.33 -13.28 12.66
C LYS A 159 11.55 -14.18 12.47
N ASN A 160 11.42 -15.47 12.77
CA ASN A 160 12.50 -16.44 12.63
C ASN A 160 12.97 -16.60 11.17
N SER A 161 12.08 -16.40 10.22
CA SER A 161 12.37 -16.44 8.78
C SER A 161 12.84 -15.10 8.21
N ASN A 162 12.98 -14.05 9.03
CA ASN A 162 13.29 -12.69 8.60
C ASN A 162 12.34 -12.19 7.51
N ALA A 163 11.05 -12.54 7.63
CA ALA A 163 10.03 -12.24 6.64
C ALA A 163 9.23 -10.97 6.95
N ILE A 164 9.37 -10.40 8.15
CA ILE A 164 8.66 -9.18 8.56
C ILE A 164 9.14 -7.99 7.70
N PRO A 165 8.22 -7.21 7.08
CA PRO A 165 8.58 -6.00 6.35
C PRO A 165 9.07 -4.89 7.30
N GLU A 166 10.02 -4.08 6.84
CA GLU A 166 10.48 -2.89 7.57
C GLU A 166 9.55 -1.71 7.25
N LEU A 167 8.58 -1.48 8.12
CA LEU A 167 7.56 -0.43 8.01
C LEU A 167 7.73 0.69 9.04
N SER A 168 8.88 0.77 9.69
CA SER A 168 9.16 1.84 10.66
C SER A 168 9.07 3.21 9.97
N GLY A 169 8.26 4.11 10.53
CA GLY A 169 8.01 5.43 9.96
C GLY A 169 7.15 5.44 8.69
N VAL A 170 6.43 4.36 8.40
CA VAL A 170 5.47 4.27 7.30
C VAL A 170 4.04 4.28 7.86
N ASP A 171 3.21 5.21 7.42
CA ASP A 171 1.78 5.21 7.71
C ASP A 171 1.08 4.20 6.82
N VAL A 172 0.47 3.17 7.42
CA VAL A 172 -0.19 2.08 6.70
C VAL A 172 -1.71 2.22 6.80
N THR A 173 -2.37 2.23 5.65
CA THR A 173 -3.83 2.13 5.53
C THR A 173 -4.17 0.85 4.78
N TRP A 174 -4.94 -0.05 5.42
CA TRP A 174 -5.38 -1.28 4.78
C TRP A 174 -6.88 -1.26 4.51
N MET A 175 -7.25 -1.49 3.27
CA MET A 175 -8.65 -1.55 2.79
C MET A 175 -8.97 -2.98 2.36
N TYR A 176 -10.20 -3.43 2.63
CA TYR A 176 -10.74 -4.75 2.26
C TYR A 176 -10.18 -5.95 3.04
N ILE A 177 -9.37 -5.76 4.07
CA ILE A 177 -8.85 -6.87 4.89
C ILE A 177 -9.99 -7.75 5.42
N GLY A 178 -9.84 -9.07 5.28
CA GLY A 178 -10.83 -10.06 5.72
C GLY A 178 -12.11 -10.15 4.87
N GLN A 179 -12.20 -9.36 3.79
CA GLN A 179 -13.32 -9.45 2.86
C GLN A 179 -13.06 -10.56 1.82
N THR A 180 -14.07 -11.36 1.55
CA THR A 180 -14.04 -12.44 0.56
C THR A 180 -15.15 -12.27 -0.46
N ALA A 181 -14.99 -12.88 -1.64
CA ALA A 181 -16.00 -12.97 -2.68
C ALA A 181 -16.21 -14.42 -3.12
N SER A 182 -17.41 -14.74 -3.61
CA SER A 182 -17.69 -16.07 -4.17
C SER A 182 -16.65 -16.47 -5.23
N PRO A 183 -16.17 -17.73 -5.24
CA PRO A 183 -16.67 -18.87 -4.48
C PRO A 183 -16.09 -19.04 -3.06
N GLN A 184 -15.26 -18.12 -2.60
CA GLN A 184 -14.65 -18.21 -1.28
C GLN A 184 -15.69 -17.93 -0.20
N PRO A 185 -15.84 -18.80 0.83
CA PRO A 185 -16.79 -18.56 1.91
C PRO A 185 -16.39 -17.34 2.75
N GLU A 186 -17.35 -16.68 3.36
CA GLU A 186 -17.07 -15.65 4.34
C GLU A 186 -16.28 -16.23 5.53
N LEU A 187 -15.35 -15.44 6.03
CA LEU A 187 -14.61 -15.80 7.25
C LEU A 187 -15.55 -15.69 8.46
N SER A 188 -15.44 -16.65 9.39
CA SER A 188 -16.06 -16.51 10.71
C SER A 188 -15.45 -15.35 11.49
N GLU A 189 -16.13 -14.84 12.50
CA GLU A 189 -15.60 -13.74 13.33
C GLU A 189 -14.27 -14.12 13.99
N THR A 190 -14.13 -15.36 14.44
CA THR A 190 -12.85 -15.86 15.00
C THR A 190 -11.74 -15.83 13.96
N GLN A 191 -12.01 -16.24 12.73
CA GLN A 191 -11.03 -16.19 11.65
C GLN A 191 -10.64 -14.76 11.28
N LYS A 192 -11.60 -13.83 11.26
CA LYS A 192 -11.31 -12.39 11.02
C LYS A 192 -10.41 -11.83 12.10
N VAL A 193 -10.71 -12.09 13.39
CA VAL A 193 -9.87 -11.65 14.52
C VAL A 193 -8.44 -12.18 14.36
N ARG A 194 -8.26 -13.48 14.11
CA ARG A 194 -6.94 -14.08 13.92
C ARG A 194 -6.20 -13.51 12.71
N LEU A 195 -6.92 -13.25 11.62
CA LEU A 195 -6.33 -12.61 10.43
C LEU A 195 -5.78 -11.23 10.78
N TYR A 196 -6.56 -10.41 11.51
CA TYR A 196 -6.12 -9.09 11.95
C TYR A 196 -4.92 -9.16 12.89
N GLU A 197 -4.91 -10.09 13.85
CA GLU A 197 -3.81 -10.27 14.80
C GLU A 197 -2.52 -10.73 14.10
N ILE A 198 -2.61 -11.51 13.01
CA ILE A 198 -1.44 -11.91 12.23
C ILE A 198 -0.86 -10.70 11.47
N TRP A 199 -1.71 -9.79 10.99
CA TRP A 199 -1.27 -8.66 10.18
C TRP A 199 -0.91 -7.40 10.99
N GLN A 200 -1.19 -7.34 12.28
CA GLN A 200 -0.80 -6.24 13.17
C GLN A 200 0.66 -6.32 13.63
#